data_557e504828fed2c76109778c8fa11c21
#
_entry.id   557e504828fed2c76109778c8fa11c21
#
_cell.length_a   1.000
_cell.length_b   1.000
_cell.length_c   1.000
_cell.angle_alpha   90.00
_cell.angle_beta   90.00
_cell.angle_gamma   90.00
#
_symmetry.space_group_name_H-M   'P 1'
#
loop_
_entity.id
_entity.type
_entity.pdbx_description
1 polymer ?
#
loop_
_entity_poly.entity_id
_entity_poly.type
_entity_poly.pdbx_seq_one_letter_code
_entity_poly.pdbx_strand_id
1 'polypeptide(L)'
;MSRTTAFLQTLPRRSLRLWRLYGVFWLGAIVVGIVAVLYARLIDWGYNSFRSLQHEHAWLPLILTPAVAAASVWLTRRFFRGAEGSGIPQVIATLQASPAAFGSRLLTLRILFGKVLISLLGILGGFTIGREGPTVQIGAALMFNLRRFYPRSNALIERQLVLAGAAAGLSAAFNTPLAGIVFAIEELTRSFSARASGVLITAIIIAGVIALGMNGNYTYFGTIDAGTQFSRLVALAVLATAVLTGIAGGLFVWLLLNTGRWLPARLLAMYRGRPVMFAALCGLVIAVVGLLSGGTTFGSGYAEARGLLDGHSQLSLFYPVTKMISMVASYLPGIPGGSSRPRCRSAPASATCCTWCSATCRWRC
;
A
#
# COMPACT_ATOMS: atom_id res chain seq x y z
N MET A 1 -40.16 23.95 18.91
CA MET A 1 -39.95 22.84 17.96
C MET A 1 -39.41 23.45 16.68
N SER A 2 -38.14 23.14 16.36
CA SER A 2 -37.38 23.87 15.33
C SER A 2 -37.81 23.47 13.90
N ARG A 3 -37.76 24.45 12.97
CA ARG A 3 -38.07 24.25 11.53
C ARG A 3 -37.33 23.06 10.88
N THR A 4 -36.24 22.61 11.47
CA THR A 4 -35.42 21.45 11.03
C THR A 4 -36.14 20.11 11.24
N THR A 5 -36.94 19.95 12.29
CA THR A 5 -37.69 18.69 12.54
C THR A 5 -38.87 18.53 11.58
N ALA A 6 -39.51 19.64 11.16
CA ALA A 6 -40.60 19.60 10.19
C ALA A 6 -40.14 19.23 8.78
N PHE A 7 -38.94 19.68 8.36
CA PHE A 7 -38.38 19.34 7.04
C PHE A 7 -38.05 17.84 6.90
N LEU A 8 -37.58 17.21 7.98
CA LEU A 8 -37.28 15.76 7.99
C LEU A 8 -38.53 14.87 7.93
N GLN A 9 -39.69 15.39 8.36
CA GLN A 9 -40.97 14.65 8.33
C GLN A 9 -41.61 14.64 6.93
N THR A 10 -41.24 15.54 6.04
CA THR A 10 -41.81 15.66 4.69
C THR A 10 -41.06 14.84 3.64
N LEU A 11 -39.87 14.30 3.95
CA LEU A 11 -39.12 13.46 3.03
C LEU A 11 -39.76 12.08 2.89
N PRO A 12 -40.09 11.61 1.67
CA PRO A 12 -40.62 10.27 1.47
C PRO A 12 -39.64 9.24 2.01
N ARG A 13 -40.16 8.22 2.69
CA ARG A 13 -39.35 7.16 3.36
C ARG A 13 -38.27 6.55 2.45
N ARG A 14 -38.45 6.65 1.13
CA ARG A 14 -37.50 6.18 0.11
C ARG A 14 -36.28 7.09 0.00
N SER A 15 -36.45 8.40 0.07
CA SER A 15 -35.35 9.39 0.03
C SER A 15 -34.52 9.34 1.32
N LEU A 16 -35.15 9.19 2.48
CA LEU A 16 -34.43 9.02 3.75
C LEU A 16 -33.55 7.74 3.78
N ARG A 17 -34.00 6.65 3.13
CA ARG A 17 -33.17 5.45 2.99
C ARG A 17 -32.00 5.68 2.07
N LEU A 18 -32.18 6.37 0.97
CA LEU A 18 -31.11 6.72 0.04
C LEU A 18 -30.08 7.67 0.70
N TRP A 19 -30.54 8.68 1.41
CA TRP A 19 -29.67 9.59 2.15
C TRP A 19 -28.83 8.88 3.23
N ARG A 20 -29.42 7.93 3.97
CA ARG A 20 -28.67 7.10 4.92
C ARG A 20 -27.64 6.23 4.22
N LEU A 21 -27.97 5.68 3.06
CA LEU A 21 -27.07 4.82 2.29
C LEU A 21 -25.87 5.60 1.77
N TYR A 22 -26.12 6.73 1.10
CA TYR A 22 -25.07 7.60 0.56
C TYR A 22 -24.27 8.32 1.67
N GLY A 23 -24.94 8.76 2.73
CA GLY A 23 -24.31 9.44 3.85
C GLY A 23 -23.23 8.61 4.53
N VAL A 24 -23.43 7.30 4.67
CA VAL A 24 -22.40 6.40 5.23
C VAL A 24 -21.17 6.33 4.32
N PHE A 25 -21.35 6.30 2.98
CA PHE A 25 -20.22 6.34 2.05
C PHE A 25 -19.45 7.65 2.13
N TRP A 26 -20.13 8.78 2.19
CA TRP A 26 -19.50 10.10 2.23
C TRP A 26 -18.78 10.34 3.55
N LEU A 27 -19.43 10.03 4.68
CA LEU A 27 -18.78 10.10 5.98
C LEU A 27 -17.57 9.16 6.07
N GLY A 28 -17.72 7.95 5.52
CA GLY A 28 -16.62 7.01 5.42
C GLY A 28 -15.45 7.55 4.58
N ALA A 29 -15.75 8.19 3.46
CA ALA A 29 -14.74 8.80 2.59
C ALA A 29 -13.99 9.95 3.28
N ILE A 30 -14.69 10.80 4.05
CA ILE A 30 -14.08 11.84 4.87
C ILE A 30 -13.12 11.23 5.89
N VAL A 31 -13.57 10.19 6.62
CA VAL A 31 -12.73 9.50 7.61
C VAL A 31 -11.51 8.85 6.94
N VAL A 32 -11.69 8.21 5.78
CA VAL A 32 -10.59 7.62 5.01
C VAL A 32 -9.59 8.69 4.59
N GLY A 33 -10.05 9.82 4.07
CA GLY A 33 -9.18 10.95 3.69
C GLY A 33 -8.35 11.47 4.86
N ILE A 34 -8.99 11.73 6.00
CA ILE A 34 -8.31 12.20 7.22
C ILE A 34 -7.28 11.16 7.70
N VAL A 35 -7.68 9.89 7.83
CA VAL A 35 -6.79 8.82 8.32
C VAL A 35 -5.62 8.58 7.38
N ALA A 36 -5.84 8.65 6.06
CA ALA A 36 -4.78 8.51 5.06
C ALA A 36 -3.73 9.62 5.19
N VAL A 37 -4.17 10.88 5.37
CA VAL A 37 -3.26 12.02 5.57
C VAL A 37 -2.51 11.91 6.90
N LEU A 38 -3.18 11.57 7.98
CA LEU A 38 -2.53 11.38 9.28
C LEU A 38 -1.51 10.24 9.24
N TYR A 39 -1.85 9.14 8.56
CA TYR A 39 -0.93 8.02 8.35
C TYR A 39 0.29 8.44 7.53
N ALA A 40 0.10 9.21 6.45
CA ALA A 40 1.20 9.72 5.65
C ALA A 40 2.15 10.59 6.48
N ARG A 41 1.61 11.55 7.27
CA ARG A 41 2.41 12.39 8.17
C ARG A 41 3.15 11.59 9.23
N LEU A 42 2.52 10.54 9.76
CA LEU A 42 3.14 9.64 10.73
C LEU A 42 4.34 8.88 10.13
N ILE A 43 4.22 8.42 8.89
CA ILE A 43 5.29 7.76 8.15
C ILE A 43 6.44 8.74 7.84
N ASP A 44 6.11 9.97 7.41
CA ASP A 44 7.11 11.01 7.14
C ASP A 44 7.86 11.41 8.43
N TRP A 45 7.15 11.52 9.56
CA TRP A 45 7.76 11.73 10.86
C TRP A 45 8.70 10.58 11.24
N GLY A 46 8.27 9.33 11.05
CA GLY A 46 9.10 8.15 11.33
C GLY A 46 10.37 8.12 10.48
N TYR A 47 10.27 8.47 9.20
CA TYR A 47 11.42 8.54 8.30
C TYR A 47 12.41 9.64 8.71
N ASN A 48 11.91 10.84 9.02
CA ASN A 48 12.74 11.95 9.47
C ASN A 48 13.44 11.63 10.80
N SER A 49 12.75 10.97 11.73
CA SER A 49 13.33 10.51 13.00
C SER A 49 14.43 9.47 12.78
N PHE A 50 14.24 8.52 11.87
CA PHE A 50 15.30 7.56 11.50
C PHE A 50 16.50 8.27 10.89
N ARG A 51 16.25 9.23 9.99
CA ARG A 51 17.32 9.97 9.31
C ARG A 51 18.14 10.83 10.27
N SER A 52 17.50 11.50 11.24
CA SER A 52 18.23 12.27 12.27
C SER A 52 19.12 11.35 13.13
N LEU A 53 18.59 10.20 13.58
CA LEU A 53 19.36 9.21 14.33
C LEU A 53 20.54 8.64 13.53
N GLN A 54 20.37 8.40 12.23
CA GLN A 54 21.43 7.94 11.36
C GLN A 54 22.51 9.01 11.17
N HIS A 55 22.15 10.29 11.10
CA HIS A 55 23.13 11.39 11.01
C HIS A 55 23.98 11.52 12.28
N GLU A 56 23.39 11.36 13.44
CA GLU A 56 24.11 11.39 14.71
C GLU A 56 25.00 10.16 14.89
N HIS A 57 24.50 8.98 14.51
CA HIS A 57 25.16 7.70 14.71
C HIS A 57 25.15 6.84 13.45
N ALA A 58 26.15 7.00 12.58
CA ALA A 58 26.22 6.31 11.30
C ALA A 58 26.16 4.76 11.40
N TRP A 59 26.60 4.16 12.51
CA TRP A 59 26.59 2.71 12.76
C TRP A 59 25.24 2.19 13.27
N LEU A 60 24.36 3.06 13.74
CA LEU A 60 23.10 2.68 14.37
C LEU A 60 22.20 1.78 13.48
N PRO A 61 22.08 2.00 12.16
CA PRO A 61 21.31 1.13 11.28
C PRO A 61 21.73 -0.35 11.32
N LEU A 62 23.01 -0.67 11.60
CA LEU A 62 23.47 -2.06 11.68
C LEU A 62 22.83 -2.85 12.82
N ILE A 63 22.39 -2.20 13.87
CA ILE A 63 21.72 -2.82 15.00
C ILE A 63 20.21 -2.58 14.92
N LEU A 64 19.79 -1.36 14.66
CA LEU A 64 18.38 -0.96 14.67
C LEU A 64 17.58 -1.68 13.58
N THR A 65 18.07 -1.68 12.33
CA THR A 65 17.33 -2.26 11.21
C THR A 65 17.10 -3.78 11.35
N PRO A 66 18.09 -4.62 11.72
CA PRO A 66 17.85 -6.03 11.99
C PRO A 66 16.93 -6.28 13.19
N ALA A 67 17.06 -5.49 14.26
CA ALA A 67 16.21 -5.61 15.44
C ALA A 67 14.75 -5.29 15.12
N VAL A 68 14.51 -4.19 14.40
CA VAL A 68 13.17 -3.80 13.93
C VAL A 68 12.59 -4.82 12.95
N ALA A 69 13.41 -5.40 12.07
CA ALA A 69 12.98 -6.47 11.18
C ALA A 69 12.46 -7.69 11.96
N ALA A 70 13.25 -8.15 12.92
CA ALA A 70 12.90 -9.27 13.80
C ALA A 70 11.61 -8.97 14.58
N ALA A 71 11.53 -7.80 15.21
CA ALA A 71 10.37 -7.35 15.98
C ALA A 71 9.10 -7.23 15.11
N SER A 72 9.21 -6.64 13.92
CA SER A 72 8.10 -6.46 12.97
C SER A 72 7.51 -7.81 12.53
N VAL A 73 8.36 -8.78 12.18
CA VAL A 73 7.91 -10.13 11.77
C VAL A 73 7.34 -10.90 12.96
N TRP A 74 7.94 -10.80 14.13
CA TRP A 74 7.42 -11.43 15.34
C TRP A 74 6.05 -10.87 15.71
N LEU A 75 5.90 -9.54 15.73
CA LEU A 75 4.66 -8.83 16.05
C LEU A 75 3.54 -9.17 15.06
N THR A 76 3.87 -9.15 13.75
CA THR A 76 2.94 -9.51 12.68
C THR A 76 2.40 -10.93 12.87
N ARG A 77 3.28 -11.89 13.11
CA ARG A 77 2.90 -13.31 13.26
C ARG A 77 2.17 -13.61 14.54
N ARG A 78 2.49 -12.92 15.61
CA ARG A 78 1.91 -13.16 16.93
C ARG A 78 0.55 -12.50 17.08
N PHE A 79 0.43 -11.24 16.63
CA PHE A 79 -0.73 -10.40 16.95
C PHE A 79 -1.52 -9.97 15.72
N PHE A 80 -0.90 -9.75 14.56
CA PHE A 80 -1.52 -9.09 13.41
C PHE A 80 -1.46 -9.91 12.12
N ARG A 81 -1.82 -11.19 12.21
CA ARG A 81 -1.90 -12.08 11.04
C ARG A 81 -2.93 -11.52 10.04
N GLY A 82 -2.46 -11.25 8.80
CA GLY A 82 -3.24 -10.58 7.75
C GLY A 82 -2.79 -9.15 7.48
N ALA A 83 -1.92 -8.57 8.33
CA ALA A 83 -1.27 -7.28 8.08
C ALA A 83 -0.02 -7.41 7.20
N GLU A 84 0.40 -8.63 6.84
CA GLU A 84 1.59 -8.86 6.02
C GLU A 84 1.48 -8.22 4.63
N GLY A 85 2.63 -7.86 4.05
CA GLY A 85 2.76 -7.41 2.67
C GLY A 85 2.22 -6.04 2.37
N SER A 86 2.07 -5.72 1.08
CA SER A 86 1.66 -4.41 0.58
C SER A 86 0.27 -3.97 1.08
N GLY A 87 -0.71 -4.83 1.06
CA GLY A 87 -2.11 -4.50 1.36
C GLY A 87 -3.02 -4.55 0.12
N ILE A 88 -2.52 -4.15 -1.06
CA ILE A 88 -3.29 -4.20 -2.32
C ILE A 88 -3.70 -5.64 -2.67
N PRO A 89 -2.81 -6.66 -2.64
CA PRO A 89 -3.22 -8.04 -2.91
C PRO A 89 -4.28 -8.57 -1.95
N GLN A 90 -4.27 -8.15 -0.68
CA GLN A 90 -5.27 -8.53 0.31
C GLN A 90 -6.65 -7.95 -0.02
N VAL A 91 -6.68 -6.68 -0.48
CA VAL A 91 -7.91 -6.02 -0.92
C VAL A 91 -8.45 -6.70 -2.19
N ILE A 92 -7.60 -6.96 -3.19
CA ILE A 92 -8.00 -7.66 -4.42
C ILE A 92 -8.55 -9.05 -4.09
N ALA A 93 -7.87 -9.81 -3.23
CA ALA A 93 -8.35 -11.12 -2.80
C ALA A 93 -9.72 -11.05 -2.11
N THR A 94 -9.96 -10.01 -1.31
CA THR A 94 -11.26 -9.79 -0.66
C THR A 94 -12.35 -9.42 -1.67
N LEU A 95 -12.02 -8.68 -2.73
CA LEU A 95 -12.96 -8.31 -3.79
C LEU A 95 -13.29 -9.47 -4.74
N GLN A 96 -12.34 -10.38 -4.99
CA GLN A 96 -12.52 -11.54 -5.85
C GLN A 96 -13.26 -12.69 -5.16
N ALA A 97 -12.97 -12.89 -3.87
CA ALA A 97 -13.69 -13.82 -3.02
C ALA A 97 -14.94 -13.15 -2.41
N SER A 98 -15.69 -13.84 -1.56
CA SER A 98 -16.77 -13.18 -0.83
C SER A 98 -16.22 -12.21 0.21
N PRO A 99 -16.56 -10.90 0.20
CA PRO A 99 -16.13 -9.94 1.22
C PRO A 99 -16.54 -10.34 2.63
N ALA A 100 -17.68 -11.00 2.79
CA ALA A 100 -18.13 -11.52 4.08
C ALA A 100 -17.17 -12.57 4.68
N ALA A 101 -16.58 -13.43 3.84
CA ALA A 101 -15.69 -14.49 4.30
C ALA A 101 -14.24 -13.99 4.53
N PHE A 102 -13.70 -13.18 3.59
CA PHE A 102 -12.30 -12.73 3.63
C PHE A 102 -12.15 -11.36 4.30
N GLY A 103 -13.10 -10.45 4.14
CA GLY A 103 -13.07 -9.12 4.76
C GLY A 103 -13.04 -9.19 6.28
N SER A 104 -13.76 -10.15 6.88
CA SER A 104 -13.72 -10.39 8.32
C SER A 104 -12.35 -10.88 8.83
N ARG A 105 -11.48 -11.36 7.96
CA ARG A 105 -10.12 -11.82 8.31
C ARG A 105 -9.02 -10.84 7.93
N LEU A 106 -9.18 -10.06 6.85
CA LEU A 106 -8.14 -9.22 6.27
C LEU A 106 -8.40 -7.71 6.42
N LEU A 107 -9.64 -7.30 6.73
CA LEU A 107 -10.07 -5.90 6.83
C LEU A 107 -10.65 -5.54 8.20
N THR A 108 -10.16 -6.17 9.27
CA THR A 108 -10.56 -5.84 10.64
C THR A 108 -9.83 -4.60 11.15
N LEU A 109 -10.41 -3.87 12.10
CA LEU A 109 -9.75 -2.74 12.77
C LEU A 109 -8.45 -3.16 13.46
N ARG A 110 -8.36 -4.40 13.95
CA ARG A 110 -7.12 -4.96 14.51
C ARG A 110 -6.01 -5.02 13.47
N ILE A 111 -6.30 -5.48 12.26
CA ILE A 111 -5.33 -5.55 11.16
C ILE A 111 -4.96 -4.16 10.68
N LEU A 112 -5.93 -3.23 10.61
CA LEU A 112 -5.66 -1.83 10.30
C LEU A 112 -4.65 -1.24 11.29
N PHE A 113 -4.89 -1.37 12.59
CA PHE A 113 -3.97 -0.88 13.62
C PHE A 113 -2.59 -1.55 13.50
N GLY A 114 -2.56 -2.89 13.31
CA GLY A 114 -1.32 -3.62 13.08
C GLY A 114 -0.57 -3.15 11.85
N LYS A 115 -1.29 -2.83 10.76
CA LYS A 115 -0.70 -2.30 9.53
C LYS A 115 -0.02 -0.96 9.79
N VAL A 116 -0.70 -0.03 10.45
CA VAL A 116 -0.15 1.30 10.80
C VAL A 116 1.07 1.15 11.71
N LEU A 117 0.95 0.38 12.80
CA LEU A 117 2.02 0.21 13.78
C LEU A 117 3.27 -0.42 13.16
N ILE A 118 3.10 -1.52 12.41
CA ILE A 118 4.26 -2.27 11.91
C ILE A 118 4.90 -1.56 10.72
N SER A 119 4.13 -0.86 9.86
CA SER A 119 4.72 -0.04 8.81
C SER A 119 5.49 1.15 9.38
N LEU A 120 4.98 1.79 10.45
CA LEU A 120 5.72 2.83 11.17
C LEU A 120 7.03 2.30 11.76
N LEU A 121 6.99 1.15 12.44
CA LEU A 121 8.19 0.49 12.96
C LEU A 121 9.19 0.18 11.83
N GLY A 122 8.71 -0.33 10.68
CA GLY A 122 9.56 -0.59 9.53
C GLY A 122 10.28 0.67 9.03
N ILE A 123 9.56 1.79 8.91
CA ILE A 123 10.15 3.07 8.49
C ILE A 123 11.14 3.60 9.53
N LEU A 124 10.81 3.54 10.82
CA LEU A 124 11.72 3.87 11.93
C LEU A 124 12.97 2.99 11.96
N GLY A 125 12.90 1.79 11.40
CA GLY A 125 14.03 0.88 11.20
C GLY A 125 14.76 1.06 9.89
N GLY A 126 14.45 2.07 9.06
CA GLY A 126 15.12 2.33 7.80
C GLY A 126 14.73 1.40 6.65
N PHE A 127 13.61 0.68 6.74
CA PHE A 127 13.14 -0.21 5.67
C PHE A 127 12.76 0.56 4.41
N THR A 128 13.05 -0.05 3.26
CA THR A 128 12.66 0.46 1.94
C THR A 128 11.25 -0.01 1.61
N ILE A 129 10.26 0.62 2.23
CA ILE A 129 8.83 0.30 2.05
C ILE A 129 8.03 1.56 1.71
N GLY A 130 7.00 1.39 0.85
CA GLY A 130 6.07 2.45 0.50
C GLY A 130 4.90 2.55 1.48
N ARG A 131 4.25 3.71 1.49
CA ARG A 131 3.04 3.99 2.29
C ARG A 131 1.74 3.75 1.52
N GLU A 132 1.80 3.67 0.20
CA GLU A 132 0.64 3.65 -0.69
C GLU A 132 -0.16 2.34 -0.53
N GLY A 133 0.51 1.20 -0.55
CA GLY A 133 -0.13 -0.10 -0.37
C GLY A 133 -0.86 -0.24 0.97
N PRO A 134 -0.21 0.05 2.10
CA PRO A 134 -0.87 0.10 3.41
C PRO A 134 -2.07 1.04 3.44
N THR A 135 -2.00 2.23 2.83
CA THR A 135 -3.12 3.19 2.80
C THR A 135 -4.34 2.63 2.09
N VAL A 136 -4.15 1.89 0.99
CA VAL A 136 -5.24 1.18 0.29
C VAL A 136 -5.95 0.18 1.22
N GLN A 137 -5.20 -0.61 1.98
CA GLN A 137 -5.80 -1.59 2.91
C GLN A 137 -6.45 -0.89 4.12
N ILE A 138 -5.87 0.19 4.62
CA ILE A 138 -6.44 1.00 5.71
C ILE A 138 -7.78 1.58 5.27
N GLY A 139 -7.85 2.21 4.10
CA GLY A 139 -9.08 2.76 3.53
C GLY A 139 -10.15 1.69 3.32
N ALA A 140 -9.77 0.55 2.74
CA ALA A 140 -10.66 -0.60 2.57
C ALA A 140 -11.19 -1.12 3.91
N ALA A 141 -10.33 -1.24 4.92
CA ALA A 141 -10.73 -1.71 6.25
C ALA A 141 -11.67 -0.74 6.96
N LEU A 142 -11.42 0.57 6.89
CA LEU A 142 -12.29 1.59 7.45
C LEU A 142 -13.70 1.49 6.84
N MET A 143 -13.79 1.53 5.51
CA MET A 143 -15.08 1.46 4.82
C MET A 143 -15.79 0.13 5.04
N PHE A 144 -15.08 -1.00 5.01
CA PHE A 144 -15.66 -2.32 5.28
C PHE A 144 -16.30 -2.40 6.66
N ASN A 145 -15.69 -1.80 7.68
CA ASN A 145 -16.24 -1.79 9.03
C ASN A 145 -17.49 -0.91 9.19
N LEU A 146 -17.76 0.01 8.25
CA LEU A 146 -19.00 0.78 8.21
C LEU A 146 -20.21 -0.04 7.78
N ARG A 147 -20.04 -1.26 7.27
CA ARG A 147 -21.13 -2.18 6.93
C ARG A 147 -22.12 -2.40 8.09
N ARG A 148 -21.64 -2.28 9.34
CA ARG A 148 -22.49 -2.41 10.55
C ARG A 148 -23.59 -1.35 10.66
N PHE A 149 -23.46 -0.23 9.96
CA PHE A 149 -24.48 0.81 9.91
C PHE A 149 -25.56 0.55 8.85
N TYR A 150 -25.42 -0.53 8.06
CA TYR A 150 -26.41 -0.95 7.08
C TYR A 150 -27.32 -2.03 7.67
N PRO A 151 -28.65 -1.78 7.77
CA PRO A 151 -29.59 -2.73 8.39
C PRO A 151 -29.65 -4.07 7.66
N ARG A 152 -29.37 -4.09 6.36
CA ARG A 152 -29.30 -5.27 5.50
C ARG A 152 -28.06 -5.18 4.63
N SER A 153 -26.90 -5.41 5.23
CA SER A 153 -25.66 -5.54 4.45
C SER A 153 -25.75 -6.80 3.58
N ASN A 154 -25.48 -6.61 2.27
CA ASN A 154 -25.36 -7.72 1.34
C ASN A 154 -23.95 -7.68 0.72
N ALA A 155 -23.55 -8.76 0.05
CA ALA A 155 -22.22 -8.90 -0.55
C ALA A 155 -21.90 -7.77 -1.55
N LEU A 156 -22.91 -7.21 -2.23
CA LEU A 156 -22.72 -6.11 -3.17
C LEU A 156 -22.35 -4.82 -2.44
N ILE A 157 -23.04 -4.46 -1.35
CA ILE A 157 -22.73 -3.28 -0.55
C ILE A 157 -21.36 -3.42 0.08
N GLU A 158 -21.02 -4.58 0.63
CA GLU A 158 -19.70 -4.84 1.22
C GLU A 158 -18.58 -4.69 0.18
N ARG A 159 -18.79 -5.22 -1.03
CA ARG A 159 -17.84 -5.07 -2.14
C ARG A 159 -17.66 -3.61 -2.55
N GLN A 160 -18.75 -2.84 -2.63
CA GLN A 160 -18.71 -1.42 -2.94
C GLN A 160 -17.99 -0.60 -1.85
N LEU A 161 -18.21 -0.91 -0.57
CA LEU A 161 -17.52 -0.28 0.55
C LEU A 161 -16.01 -0.54 0.50
N VAL A 162 -15.60 -1.79 0.31
CA VAL A 162 -14.18 -2.16 0.19
C VAL A 162 -13.53 -1.43 -0.98
N LEU A 163 -14.20 -1.42 -2.14
CA LEU A 163 -13.70 -0.78 -3.35
C LEU A 163 -13.57 0.74 -3.17
N ALA A 164 -14.62 1.39 -2.64
CA ALA A 164 -14.62 2.82 -2.38
C ALA A 164 -13.52 3.21 -1.38
N GLY A 165 -13.37 2.44 -0.30
CA GLY A 165 -12.34 2.68 0.71
C GLY A 165 -10.92 2.53 0.18
N ALA A 166 -10.67 1.49 -0.60
CA ALA A 166 -9.37 1.25 -1.21
C ALA A 166 -8.96 2.39 -2.16
N ALA A 167 -9.88 2.76 -3.07
CA ALA A 167 -9.63 3.81 -4.05
C ALA A 167 -9.58 5.21 -3.41
N ALA A 168 -10.42 5.50 -2.40
CA ALA A 168 -10.37 6.71 -1.62
C ALA A 168 -9.05 6.85 -0.85
N GLY A 169 -8.55 5.74 -0.27
CA GLY A 169 -7.25 5.70 0.38
C GLY A 169 -6.11 6.05 -0.56
N LEU A 170 -6.12 5.49 -1.78
CA LEU A 170 -5.11 5.81 -2.79
C LEU A 170 -5.21 7.27 -3.25
N SER A 171 -6.42 7.76 -3.53
CA SER A 171 -6.68 9.16 -3.90
C SER A 171 -6.09 10.14 -2.87
N ALA A 172 -6.31 9.87 -1.59
CA ALA A 172 -5.75 10.68 -0.51
C ALA A 172 -4.23 10.54 -0.36
N ALA A 173 -3.67 9.34 -0.59
CA ALA A 173 -2.23 9.10 -0.48
C ALA A 173 -1.42 9.87 -1.52
N PHE A 174 -1.95 9.98 -2.76
CA PHE A 174 -1.29 10.69 -3.87
C PHE A 174 -1.78 12.13 -4.05
N ASN A 175 -2.73 12.59 -3.24
CA ASN A 175 -3.36 13.90 -3.38
C ASN A 175 -4.01 14.12 -4.77
N THR A 176 -4.47 13.02 -5.41
CA THR A 176 -4.99 13.01 -6.79
C THR A 176 -6.26 12.18 -6.88
N PRO A 177 -7.45 12.81 -6.90
CA PRO A 177 -8.72 12.08 -7.03
C PRO A 177 -8.83 11.26 -8.30
N LEU A 178 -8.32 11.78 -9.42
CA LEU A 178 -8.38 11.11 -10.71
C LEU A 178 -7.60 9.78 -10.71
N ALA A 179 -6.41 9.76 -10.09
CA ALA A 179 -5.62 8.53 -9.97
C ALA A 179 -6.36 7.45 -9.16
N GLY A 180 -7.08 7.84 -8.11
CA GLY A 180 -7.93 6.93 -7.34
C GLY A 180 -9.04 6.31 -8.17
N ILE A 181 -9.67 7.07 -9.05
CA ILE A 181 -10.74 6.59 -9.96
C ILE A 181 -10.16 5.59 -10.97
N VAL A 182 -9.04 5.94 -11.64
CA VAL A 182 -8.37 5.06 -12.60
C VAL A 182 -7.95 3.76 -11.94
N PHE A 183 -7.32 3.83 -10.77
CA PHE A 183 -6.92 2.65 -10.00
C PHE A 183 -8.11 1.74 -9.64
N ALA A 184 -9.24 2.33 -9.27
CA ALA A 184 -10.45 1.56 -8.96
C ALA A 184 -10.94 0.76 -10.19
N ILE A 185 -10.89 1.38 -11.36
CA ILE A 185 -11.37 0.77 -12.62
C ILE A 185 -10.37 -0.28 -13.12
N GLU A 186 -9.10 0.07 -13.19
CA GLU A 186 -8.08 -0.72 -13.86
C GLU A 186 -7.60 -1.89 -12.99
N GLU A 187 -7.28 -1.63 -11.73
CA GLU A 187 -6.63 -2.62 -10.86
C GLU A 187 -7.63 -3.39 -9.99
N LEU A 188 -8.60 -2.68 -9.38
CA LEU A 188 -9.46 -3.31 -8.40
C LEU A 188 -10.68 -4.01 -9.01
N THR A 189 -11.34 -3.41 -10.01
CA THR A 189 -12.56 -3.99 -10.58
C THR A 189 -12.35 -4.71 -11.90
N ARG A 190 -11.38 -4.27 -12.70
CA ARG A 190 -11.16 -4.70 -14.09
C ARG A 190 -12.42 -4.65 -14.95
N SER A 191 -13.42 -3.88 -14.53
CA SER A 191 -14.69 -3.69 -15.22
C SER A 191 -15.34 -2.38 -14.79
N PHE A 192 -15.95 -1.70 -15.75
CA PHE A 192 -16.70 -0.47 -15.49
C PHE A 192 -18.20 -0.80 -15.48
N SER A 193 -18.84 -0.74 -14.30
CA SER A 193 -20.28 -0.84 -14.19
C SER A 193 -20.87 0.53 -13.85
N ALA A 194 -21.66 1.10 -14.76
CA ALA A 194 -22.19 2.46 -14.63
C ALA A 194 -23.04 2.70 -13.36
N ARG A 195 -23.76 1.67 -12.86
CA ARG A 195 -24.63 1.79 -11.68
C ARG A 195 -23.88 1.90 -10.35
N ALA A 196 -22.66 1.31 -10.24
CA ALA A 196 -21.87 1.37 -9.02
C ALA A 196 -20.93 2.58 -9.01
N SER A 197 -20.72 3.22 -10.17
CA SER A 197 -19.66 4.19 -10.38
C SER A 197 -19.91 5.53 -9.69
N GLY A 198 -21.17 6.03 -9.61
CA GLY A 198 -21.45 7.36 -9.08
C GLY A 198 -21.09 7.53 -7.60
N VAL A 199 -21.51 6.61 -6.74
CA VAL A 199 -21.19 6.65 -5.30
C VAL A 199 -19.72 6.43 -5.05
N LEU A 200 -19.11 5.52 -5.82
CA LEU A 200 -17.69 5.24 -5.77
C LEU A 200 -16.87 6.48 -6.12
N ILE A 201 -17.18 7.11 -7.25
CA ILE A 201 -16.47 8.30 -7.73
C ILE A 201 -16.62 9.46 -6.74
N THR A 202 -17.83 9.71 -6.22
CA THR A 202 -18.02 10.76 -5.21
C THR A 202 -17.24 10.50 -3.93
N ALA A 203 -17.17 9.27 -3.45
CA ALA A 203 -16.37 8.92 -2.27
C ALA A 203 -14.86 9.15 -2.51
N ILE A 204 -14.36 8.78 -3.70
CA ILE A 204 -12.95 9.00 -4.07
C ILE A 204 -12.63 10.50 -4.14
N ILE A 205 -13.52 11.29 -4.76
CA ILE A 205 -13.36 12.75 -4.87
C ILE A 205 -13.38 13.38 -3.47
N ILE A 206 -14.32 13.02 -2.61
CA ILE A 206 -14.43 13.57 -1.24
C ILE A 206 -13.12 13.28 -0.47
N ALA A 207 -12.61 12.06 -0.50
CA ALA A 207 -11.36 11.73 0.19
C ALA A 207 -10.16 12.52 -0.36
N GLY A 208 -10.09 12.69 -1.69
CA GLY A 208 -9.04 13.49 -2.33
C GLY A 208 -9.15 14.98 -1.99
N VAL A 209 -10.36 15.54 -1.97
CA VAL A 209 -10.59 16.94 -1.56
C VAL A 209 -10.21 17.17 -0.09
N ILE A 210 -10.51 16.22 0.79
CA ILE A 210 -10.06 16.27 2.20
C ILE A 210 -8.53 16.26 2.27
N ALA A 211 -7.88 15.40 1.49
CA ALA A 211 -6.41 15.35 1.43
C ALA A 211 -5.82 16.67 0.91
N LEU A 212 -6.39 17.24 -0.15
CA LEU A 212 -6.02 18.55 -0.67
C LEU A 212 -6.20 19.66 0.37
N GLY A 213 -7.30 19.64 1.11
CA GLY A 213 -7.57 20.62 2.18
C GLY A 213 -6.59 20.54 3.34
N MET A 214 -6.10 19.34 3.67
CA MET A 214 -5.17 19.12 4.80
C MET A 214 -3.70 19.30 4.43
N ASN A 215 -3.30 18.97 3.21
CA ASN A 215 -1.92 18.99 2.75
C ASN A 215 -1.62 20.19 1.82
N GLY A 216 -2.66 20.89 1.35
CA GLY A 216 -2.56 21.89 0.31
C GLY A 216 -2.52 21.29 -1.10
N ASN A 217 -2.60 22.16 -2.10
CA ASN A 217 -2.51 21.76 -3.49
C ASN A 217 -1.04 21.64 -3.89
N TYR A 218 -0.47 20.45 -3.77
CA TYR A 218 0.88 20.16 -4.23
C TYR A 218 0.88 18.99 -5.21
N THR A 219 1.74 19.07 -6.21
CA THR A 219 2.04 17.93 -7.07
C THR A 219 3.00 16.98 -6.35
N TYR A 220 2.75 15.68 -6.42
CA TYR A 220 3.51 14.68 -5.65
C TYR A 220 5.02 14.77 -5.88
N PHE A 221 5.47 14.90 -7.12
CA PHE A 221 6.88 15.05 -7.47
C PHE A 221 7.32 16.49 -7.81
N GLY A 222 6.51 17.50 -7.57
CA GLY A 222 6.80 18.88 -7.96
C GLY A 222 6.40 19.18 -9.41
N THR A 223 6.80 20.35 -9.88
CA THR A 223 6.61 20.81 -11.27
C THR A 223 7.98 20.97 -11.91
N ILE A 224 8.18 20.39 -13.07
CA ILE A 224 9.41 20.51 -13.85
C ILE A 224 9.13 21.40 -15.04
N ASP A 225 9.87 22.48 -15.18
CA ASP A 225 9.88 23.28 -16.40
C ASP A 225 10.79 22.58 -17.43
N ALA A 226 10.24 21.56 -18.09
CA ALA A 226 10.88 20.94 -19.22
C ALA A 226 10.67 21.85 -20.43
N GLY A 227 11.68 22.60 -20.82
CA GLY A 227 11.67 23.33 -22.08
C GLY A 227 11.28 22.38 -23.22
N THR A 228 10.11 22.61 -23.79
CA THR A 228 9.41 21.65 -24.67
C THR A 228 9.94 21.67 -26.11
N GLN A 229 11.18 21.35 -26.34
CA GLN A 229 11.62 20.99 -27.70
C GLN A 229 11.66 19.47 -27.82
N PHE A 230 10.67 18.88 -28.48
CA PHE A 230 10.68 17.47 -28.87
C PHE A 230 11.78 17.20 -29.89
N SER A 231 12.97 16.90 -29.41
CA SER A 231 14.10 16.45 -30.22
C SER A 231 14.03 14.91 -30.41
N ARG A 232 14.60 14.44 -31.53
CA ARG A 232 14.80 12.98 -31.76
C ARG A 232 15.59 12.32 -30.63
N LEU A 233 16.54 13.06 -30.01
CA LEU A 233 17.31 12.59 -28.86
C LEU A 233 16.43 12.38 -27.64
N VAL A 234 15.46 13.26 -27.38
CA VAL A 234 14.49 13.10 -26.30
C VAL A 234 13.63 11.87 -26.52
N ALA A 235 13.14 11.64 -27.75
CA ALA A 235 12.37 10.45 -28.07
C ALA A 235 13.17 9.15 -27.86
N LEU A 236 14.43 9.11 -28.27
CA LEU A 236 15.33 7.97 -28.01
C LEU A 236 15.59 7.76 -26.52
N ALA A 237 15.81 8.82 -25.75
CA ALA A 237 15.99 8.75 -24.31
C ALA A 237 14.73 8.17 -23.62
N VAL A 238 13.54 8.61 -24.03
CA VAL A 238 12.26 8.09 -23.50
C VAL A 238 12.12 6.60 -23.82
N LEU A 239 12.40 6.17 -25.05
CA LEU A 239 12.35 4.75 -25.43
C LEU A 239 13.35 3.91 -24.65
N ALA A 240 14.61 4.38 -24.54
CA ALA A 240 15.65 3.69 -23.77
C ALA A 240 15.24 3.55 -22.29
N THR A 241 14.75 4.62 -21.69
CA THR A 241 14.27 4.62 -20.30
C THR A 241 13.08 3.66 -20.13
N ALA A 242 12.11 3.65 -21.05
CA ALA A 242 10.97 2.75 -21.02
C ALA A 242 11.39 1.27 -21.06
N VAL A 243 12.33 0.91 -21.93
CA VAL A 243 12.87 -0.45 -22.02
C VAL A 243 13.63 -0.83 -20.76
N LEU A 244 14.54 0.03 -20.28
CA LEU A 244 15.34 -0.25 -19.09
C LEU A 244 14.48 -0.39 -17.83
N THR A 245 13.51 0.50 -17.64
CA THR A 245 12.59 0.42 -16.50
C THR A 245 11.65 -0.78 -16.59
N GLY A 246 11.19 -1.13 -17.80
CA GLY A 246 10.42 -2.34 -18.06
C GLY A 246 11.18 -3.61 -17.69
N ILE A 247 12.44 -3.72 -18.10
CA ILE A 247 13.32 -4.85 -17.74
C ILE A 247 13.56 -4.88 -16.23
N ALA A 248 13.88 -3.74 -15.60
CA ALA A 248 14.13 -3.66 -14.16
C ALA A 248 12.88 -4.04 -13.35
N GLY A 249 11.70 -3.55 -13.74
CA GLY A 249 10.41 -3.90 -13.12
C GLY A 249 10.10 -5.40 -13.30
N GLY A 250 10.30 -5.95 -14.49
CA GLY A 250 10.14 -7.38 -14.75
C GLY A 250 11.08 -8.23 -13.91
N LEU A 251 12.35 -7.83 -13.79
CA LEU A 251 13.34 -8.50 -12.94
C LEU A 251 12.94 -8.43 -11.45
N PHE A 252 12.49 -7.28 -10.97
CA PHE A 252 12.00 -7.11 -9.59
C PHE A 252 10.84 -8.07 -9.29
N VAL A 253 9.83 -8.10 -10.15
CA VAL A 253 8.68 -9.02 -10.02
C VAL A 253 9.15 -10.47 -10.08
N TRP A 254 10.05 -10.82 -11.00
CA TRP A 254 10.60 -12.16 -11.11
C TRP A 254 11.34 -12.58 -9.83
N LEU A 255 12.18 -11.73 -9.27
CA LEU A 255 12.90 -11.96 -8.01
C LEU A 255 11.93 -12.24 -6.86
N LEU A 256 10.86 -11.47 -6.73
CA LEU A 256 9.86 -11.66 -5.70
C LEU A 256 9.05 -12.95 -5.89
N LEU A 257 8.63 -13.26 -7.12
CA LEU A 257 7.80 -14.42 -7.40
C LEU A 257 8.60 -15.73 -7.36
N ASN A 258 9.86 -15.72 -7.75
CA ASN A 258 10.68 -16.91 -7.84
C ASN A 258 11.70 -17.04 -6.69
N THR A 259 11.41 -16.46 -5.52
CA THR A 259 12.29 -16.50 -4.33
C THR A 259 12.80 -17.92 -4.00
N GLY A 260 11.97 -18.95 -4.18
CA GLY A 260 12.37 -20.34 -3.93
C GLY A 260 13.36 -20.92 -4.95
N ARG A 261 13.64 -20.24 -6.08
CA ARG A 261 14.56 -20.70 -7.13
C ARG A 261 15.96 -20.11 -6.98
N TRP A 262 16.04 -18.82 -6.59
CA TRP A 262 17.34 -18.14 -6.50
C TRP A 262 17.90 -18.07 -5.07
N LEU A 263 17.03 -18.26 -4.05
CA LEU A 263 17.48 -18.25 -2.67
C LEU A 263 18.21 -19.56 -2.32
N PRO A 264 19.43 -19.51 -1.76
CA PRO A 264 20.16 -20.71 -1.33
C PRO A 264 19.32 -21.58 -0.38
N ALA A 265 19.47 -22.89 -0.47
CA ALA A 265 18.67 -23.85 0.30
C ALA A 265 18.72 -23.59 1.83
N ARG A 266 19.88 -23.18 2.35
CA ARG A 266 20.03 -22.79 3.78
C ARG A 266 19.17 -21.61 4.16
N LEU A 267 19.16 -20.55 3.34
CA LEU A 267 18.33 -19.35 3.56
C LEU A 267 16.86 -19.66 3.37
N LEU A 268 16.51 -20.50 2.41
CA LEU A 268 15.13 -20.96 2.20
C LEU A 268 14.63 -21.81 3.38
N ALA A 269 15.47 -22.65 3.97
CA ALA A 269 15.16 -23.39 5.19
C ALA A 269 14.95 -22.43 6.38
N MET A 270 15.79 -21.41 6.52
CA MET A 270 15.64 -20.37 7.55
C MET A 270 14.38 -19.52 7.33
N TYR A 271 14.06 -19.13 6.10
CA TYR A 271 12.81 -18.45 5.75
C TYR A 271 11.56 -19.22 6.18
N ARG A 272 11.59 -20.57 6.03
CA ARG A 272 10.48 -21.45 6.41
C ARG A 272 10.45 -21.77 7.90
N GLY A 273 11.59 -22.08 8.49
CA GLY A 273 11.71 -22.57 9.86
C GLY A 273 11.86 -21.47 10.92
N ARG A 274 12.70 -20.47 10.63
CA ARG A 274 13.06 -19.39 11.58
C ARG A 274 12.84 -18.01 10.96
N PRO A 275 11.60 -17.61 10.70
CA PRO A 275 11.29 -16.40 9.94
C PRO A 275 11.72 -15.10 10.61
N VAL A 276 11.80 -15.06 11.94
CA VAL A 276 12.29 -13.89 12.69
C VAL A 276 13.79 -13.70 12.46
N MET A 277 14.58 -14.78 12.49
CA MET A 277 16.02 -14.74 12.17
C MET A 277 16.26 -14.37 10.71
N PHE A 278 15.45 -14.90 9.80
CA PHE A 278 15.52 -14.54 8.38
C PHE A 278 15.23 -13.04 8.17
N ALA A 279 14.25 -12.50 8.89
CA ALA A 279 13.95 -11.07 8.86
C ALA A 279 15.12 -10.23 9.38
N ALA A 280 15.76 -10.63 10.48
CA ALA A 280 16.95 -9.96 11.00
C ALA A 280 18.10 -9.95 9.96
N LEU A 281 18.32 -11.07 9.26
CA LEU A 281 19.32 -11.13 8.18
C LEU A 281 18.97 -10.19 7.02
N CYS A 282 17.71 -10.15 6.59
CA CYS A 282 17.26 -9.19 5.59
C CYS A 282 17.45 -7.74 6.05
N GLY A 283 17.15 -7.46 7.33
CA GLY A 283 17.43 -6.15 7.94
C GLY A 283 18.91 -5.80 7.95
N LEU A 284 19.78 -6.75 8.19
CA LEU A 284 21.23 -6.54 8.11
C LEU A 284 21.66 -6.21 6.66
N VAL A 285 21.13 -6.91 5.66
CA VAL A 285 21.40 -6.61 4.25
C VAL A 285 20.97 -5.17 3.92
N ILE A 286 19.77 -4.74 4.37
CA ILE A 286 19.28 -3.38 4.16
C ILE A 286 20.22 -2.37 4.82
N ALA A 287 20.66 -2.62 6.06
CA ALA A 287 21.58 -1.74 6.79
C ALA A 287 22.92 -1.60 6.08
N VAL A 288 23.53 -2.71 5.68
CA VAL A 288 24.83 -2.70 4.97
C VAL A 288 24.72 -1.98 3.63
N VAL A 289 23.71 -2.31 2.82
CA VAL A 289 23.49 -1.64 1.51
C VAL A 289 23.20 -0.15 1.73
N GLY A 290 22.43 0.19 2.76
CA GLY A 290 22.11 1.56 3.12
C GLY A 290 23.36 2.37 3.48
N LEU A 291 24.25 1.81 4.29
CA LEU A 291 25.50 2.48 4.68
C LEU A 291 26.47 2.63 3.49
N LEU A 292 26.62 1.58 2.68
CA LEU A 292 27.47 1.62 1.49
C LEU A 292 26.98 2.64 0.44
N SER A 293 25.68 2.92 0.41
CA SER A 293 25.09 3.93 -0.48
C SER A 293 24.99 5.33 0.16
N GLY A 294 25.66 5.58 1.28
CA GLY A 294 25.59 6.87 1.98
C GLY A 294 24.20 7.21 2.54
N GLY A 295 23.38 6.20 2.86
CA GLY A 295 22.04 6.38 3.42
C GLY A 295 20.91 6.61 2.41
N THR A 296 21.21 6.73 1.12
CA THR A 296 20.23 7.06 0.08
C THR A 296 19.21 5.96 -0.21
N THR A 297 19.50 4.70 0.15
CA THR A 297 18.59 3.58 -0.09
C THR A 297 17.56 3.36 1.01
N PHE A 298 17.67 4.02 2.16
CA PHE A 298 16.66 3.93 3.22
C PHE A 298 15.36 4.64 2.83
N GLY A 299 14.23 4.22 3.44
CA GLY A 299 12.92 4.79 3.22
C GLY A 299 12.33 4.53 1.83
N SER A 300 11.26 5.25 1.47
CA SER A 300 10.50 5.03 0.24
C SER A 300 11.24 5.41 -1.04
N GLY A 301 12.25 6.30 -0.97
CA GLY A 301 12.94 6.86 -2.13
C GLY A 301 12.26 8.10 -2.71
N TYR A 302 11.23 8.60 -2.06
CA TYR A 302 10.49 9.78 -2.50
C TYR A 302 11.36 11.05 -2.50
N ALA A 303 12.14 11.27 -1.44
CA ALA A 303 13.01 12.43 -1.30
C ALA A 303 14.12 12.44 -2.37
N GLU A 304 14.70 11.27 -2.63
CA GLU A 304 15.74 11.09 -3.64
C GLU A 304 15.19 11.32 -5.05
N ALA A 305 14.01 10.74 -5.37
CA ALA A 305 13.36 10.94 -6.65
C ALA A 305 13.00 12.42 -6.88
N ARG A 306 12.46 13.10 -5.89
CA ARG A 306 12.14 14.52 -5.95
C ARG A 306 13.39 15.37 -6.11
N GLY A 307 14.44 15.10 -5.32
CA GLY A 307 15.71 15.83 -5.41
C GLY A 307 16.40 15.68 -6.77
N LEU A 308 16.25 14.53 -7.45
CA LEU A 308 16.70 14.34 -8.83
C LEU A 308 15.93 15.22 -9.81
N LEU A 309 14.61 15.28 -9.67
CA LEU A 309 13.74 16.07 -10.54
C LEU A 309 13.95 17.58 -10.34
N ASP A 310 14.17 18.00 -9.11
CA ASP A 310 14.48 19.39 -8.75
C ASP A 310 15.95 19.79 -9.11
N GLY A 311 16.77 18.85 -9.61
CA GLY A 311 18.17 19.07 -9.98
C GLY A 311 19.13 19.28 -8.80
N HIS A 312 18.67 19.08 -7.57
CA HIS A 312 19.45 19.33 -6.34
C HIS A 312 20.21 18.12 -5.82
N SER A 313 19.96 16.90 -6.34
CA SER A 313 20.63 15.69 -5.87
C SER A 313 21.37 14.99 -6.99
N GLN A 314 22.65 14.66 -6.74
CA GLN A 314 23.43 13.75 -7.58
C GLN A 314 23.42 12.37 -6.92
N LEU A 315 22.68 11.44 -7.49
CA LEU A 315 22.70 10.05 -7.04
C LEU A 315 23.79 9.26 -7.77
N SER A 316 24.40 8.32 -7.08
CA SER A 316 25.36 7.39 -7.69
C SER A 316 24.71 6.59 -8.82
N LEU A 317 25.47 6.29 -9.86
CA LEU A 317 25.04 5.44 -10.98
C LEU A 317 24.56 4.06 -10.50
N PHE A 318 25.06 3.58 -9.36
CA PHE A 318 24.67 2.31 -8.75
C PHE A 318 23.40 2.38 -7.89
N TYR A 319 22.83 3.58 -7.67
CA TYR A 319 21.64 3.77 -6.84
C TYR A 319 20.45 2.86 -7.25
N PRO A 320 20.09 2.69 -8.53
CA PRO A 320 18.96 1.83 -8.91
C PRO A 320 19.17 0.38 -8.47
N VAL A 321 20.40 -0.13 -8.56
CA VAL A 321 20.74 -1.51 -8.19
C VAL A 321 20.70 -1.68 -6.67
N THR A 322 21.34 -0.78 -5.92
CA THR A 322 21.36 -0.81 -4.45
C THR A 322 19.96 -0.64 -3.88
N LYS A 323 19.16 0.25 -4.47
CA LYS A 323 17.75 0.44 -4.09
C LYS A 323 16.93 -0.81 -4.36
N MET A 324 17.12 -1.46 -5.51
CA MET A 324 16.42 -2.72 -5.83
C MET A 324 16.76 -3.84 -4.86
N ILE A 325 18.03 -3.99 -4.47
CA ILE A 325 18.46 -4.97 -3.45
C ILE A 325 17.78 -4.68 -2.10
N SER A 326 17.81 -3.42 -1.67
CA SER A 326 17.17 -2.99 -0.41
C SER A 326 15.65 -3.22 -0.44
N MET A 327 14.98 -2.94 -1.57
CA MET A 327 13.56 -3.22 -1.76
C MET A 327 13.26 -4.71 -1.67
N VAL A 328 13.99 -5.55 -2.41
CA VAL A 328 13.81 -7.02 -2.35
C VAL A 328 14.01 -7.53 -0.93
N ALA A 329 15.07 -7.10 -0.25
CA ALA A 329 15.33 -7.47 1.14
C ALA A 329 14.21 -7.01 2.10
N SER A 330 13.59 -5.86 1.86
CA SER A 330 12.46 -5.36 2.64
C SER A 330 11.17 -6.18 2.40
N TYR A 331 10.98 -6.69 1.19
CA TYR A 331 9.78 -7.44 0.81
C TYR A 331 9.82 -8.92 1.19
N LEU A 332 11.01 -9.54 1.20
CA LEU A 332 11.17 -10.98 1.47
C LEU A 332 10.62 -11.43 2.84
N PRO A 333 10.83 -10.73 3.95
CA PRO A 333 10.31 -11.12 5.26
C PRO A 333 8.79 -11.07 5.38
N GLY A 334 8.09 -10.38 4.45
CA GLY A 334 6.66 -10.17 4.50
C GLY A 334 6.22 -9.11 5.51
N ILE A 335 7.07 -8.11 5.76
CA ILE A 335 6.74 -6.96 6.60
C ILE A 335 5.64 -6.13 5.91
N PRO A 336 4.70 -5.50 6.65
CA PRO A 336 3.72 -4.57 6.08
C PRO A 336 4.39 -3.49 5.22
N GLY A 337 3.85 -3.31 4.00
CA GLY A 337 4.49 -2.51 2.95
C GLY A 337 5.28 -3.35 1.93
N GLY A 338 5.68 -4.57 2.30
CA GLY A 338 6.29 -5.55 1.42
C GLY A 338 5.29 -6.58 0.87
N SER A 339 5.63 -7.24 -0.24
CA SER A 339 4.79 -8.29 -0.83
C SER A 339 4.89 -9.59 -0.04
N SER A 340 3.76 -10.13 0.46
CA SER A 340 3.72 -11.46 1.06
C SER A 340 3.09 -12.46 0.09
N ARG A 341 3.76 -13.60 -0.12
CA ARG A 341 3.09 -14.75 -0.72
C ARG A 341 2.11 -15.34 0.30
N PRO A 342 0.84 -15.60 -0.08
CA PRO A 342 -0.01 -16.42 0.75
C PRO A 342 0.62 -17.81 0.85
N ARG A 343 0.93 -18.23 2.09
CA ARG A 343 1.32 -19.61 2.34
C ARG A 343 0.08 -20.48 2.25
N CYS A 344 -0.06 -21.24 1.18
CA CYS A 344 -0.85 -22.45 1.23
C CYS A 344 -0.14 -23.41 2.22
N ARG A 345 -0.52 -23.37 3.51
CA ARG A 345 -0.30 -24.53 4.37
C ARG A 345 -1.13 -25.64 3.76
N SER A 346 -0.52 -26.79 3.59
CA SER A 346 -1.18 -28.05 3.25
C SER A 346 -2.43 -28.22 4.14
N ALA A 347 -3.56 -27.69 3.68
CA ALA A 347 -4.85 -28.11 4.15
C ALA A 347 -5.30 -29.27 3.28
N PRO A 348 -5.92 -30.32 3.83
CA PRO A 348 -6.47 -31.40 3.03
C PRO A 348 -7.38 -30.81 1.94
N ALA A 349 -7.36 -31.42 0.77
CA ALA A 349 -7.97 -30.98 -0.48
C ALA A 349 -9.50 -30.75 -0.34
N SER A 350 -9.87 -29.63 0.23
CA SER A 350 -11.19 -29.06 0.08
C SER A 350 -11.12 -28.00 -1.01
N ALA A 351 -12.04 -28.06 -1.95
CA ALA A 351 -12.09 -27.38 -3.28
C ALA A 351 -11.88 -25.84 -3.27
N THR A 352 -11.80 -25.20 -2.13
CA THR A 352 -11.62 -23.75 -1.98
C THR A 352 -10.16 -23.25 -2.04
N CYS A 353 -9.17 -24.16 -1.94
CA CYS A 353 -7.75 -23.77 -2.04
C CYS A 353 -7.26 -23.73 -3.50
N CYS A 354 -7.92 -24.47 -4.40
CA CYS A 354 -7.57 -24.55 -5.82
C CYS A 354 -7.86 -23.27 -6.62
N THR A 355 -8.86 -22.49 -6.25
CA THR A 355 -9.23 -21.26 -6.98
C THR A 355 -8.19 -20.14 -6.83
N TRP A 356 -7.45 -20.13 -5.71
CA TRP A 356 -6.40 -19.15 -5.49
C TRP A 356 -5.09 -19.50 -6.21
N CYS A 357 -4.79 -20.79 -6.33
CA CYS A 357 -3.64 -21.29 -7.10
C CYS A 357 -3.85 -21.14 -8.61
N SER A 358 -5.10 -21.26 -9.11
CA SER A 358 -5.41 -21.18 -10.54
C SER A 358 -5.36 -19.74 -11.08
N ALA A 359 -5.64 -18.71 -10.26
CA ALA A 359 -5.57 -17.32 -10.71
C ALA A 359 -4.11 -16.85 -10.92
N THR A 360 -3.16 -17.40 -10.16
CA THR A 360 -1.71 -17.07 -10.29
C THR A 360 -0.96 -18.06 -11.19
N CYS A 361 -1.53 -19.26 -11.46
CA CYS A 361 -0.92 -20.28 -12.33
C CYS A 361 -1.34 -20.14 -13.80
N ARG A 362 -2.34 -19.34 -14.14
CA ARG A 362 -2.83 -19.18 -15.54
C ARG A 362 -1.85 -18.45 -16.49
N TRP A 363 -0.68 -18.04 -15.98
CA TRP A 363 0.42 -17.49 -16.80
C TRP A 363 1.55 -18.50 -17.05
N ARG A 364 1.30 -19.80 -16.82
CA ARG A 364 2.21 -20.90 -17.21
C ARG A 364 1.43 -22.10 -17.73
N CYS A 365 0.85 -21.98 -18.88
CA CYS A 365 0.63 -23.03 -19.86
C CYS A 365 0.97 -22.46 -21.22
#